data_d5a14e75c1ae59df72a5781dd62960f9
#
_entry.id   d5a14e75c1ae59df72a5781dd62960f9
#
_cell.length_a   1.000
_cell.length_b   1.000
_cell.length_c   1.000
_cell.angle_alpha   90.00
_cell.angle_beta   90.00
_cell.angle_gamma   90.00
#
_symmetry.space_group_name_H-M   'P 1'
#
loop_
_entity.id
_entity.type
_entity.pdbx_description
1 polymer ?
#
loop_
_entity_poly.entity_id
_entity_poly.type
_entity_poly.pdbx_seq_one_letter_code
_entity_poly.pdbx_strand_id
1 'polypeptide(L)'
;MLAYPVSNKPINWQLQRVYIQPKLDGVRCVIQANTKRHILTPDLNEIEVKAYSRTGKEWKNIQHILDELLPFFKKHPDVVLDGELYNHDLRDDFEKIISLVRKQKPTLVDAHEARLLTQFHCYDMYSPDFDHNFNVRDEFIMQAIDGEFEHTVTVDTEEVFDMEDAKKYHVENLALGYEGSIVRLNTKYQQKRSHSLRKFKDFSDAEATIVGYLDGKGKRTGTLGKFIMQDDEGNEFGCPPGKGYTYKDLAIMLENIHQYMGQRATFTFFERTKAGSYRHPLFKCLRNYE
;
A
#
# COMPACT_ATOMS: atom_id res chain seq x y z
N MET A 1 0.97 -8.37 6.71
CA MET A 1 -0.31 -7.82 7.23
C MET A 1 -1.04 -6.96 6.19
N LEU A 2 -2.36 -6.64 6.40
CA LEU A 2 -3.11 -5.65 5.60
C LEU A 2 -3.76 -4.64 6.55
N ALA A 3 -3.68 -3.34 6.19
CA ALA A 3 -4.14 -2.25 7.04
C ALA A 3 -5.65 -1.97 6.92
N TYR A 4 -6.27 -1.60 8.06
CA TYR A 4 -7.56 -0.90 8.10
C TYR A 4 -7.36 0.63 8.12
N PRO A 5 -8.37 1.45 7.79
CA PRO A 5 -8.32 2.88 8.09
C PRO A 5 -8.16 3.13 9.59
N VAL A 6 -7.41 4.18 9.97
CA VAL A 6 -7.19 4.52 11.38
C VAL A 6 -8.51 4.82 12.11
N SER A 7 -9.48 5.39 11.42
CA SER A 7 -10.81 5.71 11.93
C SER A 7 -11.71 4.49 12.22
N ASN A 8 -11.33 3.29 11.77
CA ASN A 8 -12.19 2.11 11.84
C ASN A 8 -12.42 1.60 13.27
N LYS A 9 -11.46 1.81 14.17
CA LYS A 9 -11.52 1.37 15.56
C LYS A 9 -10.65 2.29 16.41
N PRO A 10 -11.13 2.79 17.57
CA PRO A 10 -10.31 3.57 18.49
C PRO A 10 -9.05 2.81 18.92
N ILE A 11 -7.96 3.55 19.18
CA ILE A 11 -6.74 3.03 19.80
C ILE A 11 -6.83 3.32 21.30
N ASN A 12 -6.51 2.33 22.10
CA ASN A 12 -6.34 2.53 23.54
C ASN A 12 -4.88 2.87 23.81
N TRP A 13 -4.53 4.14 23.77
CA TRP A 13 -3.19 4.67 23.91
C TRP A 13 -2.56 4.40 25.28
N GLN A 14 -3.37 4.19 26.32
CA GLN A 14 -2.88 3.90 27.68
C GLN A 14 -2.40 2.45 27.85
N LEU A 15 -2.97 1.52 27.08
CA LEU A 15 -2.69 0.09 27.19
C LEU A 15 -1.85 -0.46 26.03
N GLN A 16 -1.64 0.31 24.98
CA GLN A 16 -1.02 -0.16 23.74
C GLN A 16 0.15 0.75 23.37
N ARG A 17 1.34 0.17 23.20
CA ARG A 17 2.42 0.87 22.52
C ARG A 17 2.10 0.94 21.04
N VAL A 18 2.30 2.10 20.46
CA VAL A 18 1.90 2.41 19.09
C VAL A 18 3.08 3.03 18.35
N TYR A 19 3.27 2.61 17.11
CA TYR A 19 4.32 3.10 16.23
C TYR A 19 3.71 3.70 14.98
N ILE A 20 4.41 4.65 14.38
CA ILE A 20 4.06 5.26 13.10
C ILE A 20 5.23 5.12 12.12
N GLN A 21 4.90 4.83 10.87
CA GLN A 21 5.84 4.73 9.76
C GLN A 21 5.30 5.54 8.58
N PRO A 22 6.15 6.10 7.70
CA PRO A 22 5.69 6.65 6.43
C PRO A 22 4.96 5.58 5.61
N LYS A 23 3.89 5.97 4.94
CA LYS A 23 3.19 5.11 4.01
C LYS A 23 3.76 5.30 2.61
N LEU A 24 4.49 4.30 2.15
CA LEU A 24 5.09 4.28 0.83
C LEU A 24 4.04 4.01 -0.25
N ASP A 25 4.09 4.74 -1.35
CA ASP A 25 3.27 4.48 -2.54
C ASP A 25 4.07 3.63 -3.54
N GLY A 26 4.26 2.39 -3.20
CA GLY A 26 5.03 1.42 -3.96
C GLY A 26 4.26 0.13 -4.24
N VAL A 27 5.00 -0.94 -4.40
CA VAL A 27 4.45 -2.27 -4.68
C VAL A 27 4.92 -3.24 -3.60
N ARG A 28 3.98 -3.76 -2.81
CA ARG A 28 4.30 -4.69 -1.73
C ARG A 28 5.12 -5.87 -2.23
N CYS A 29 6.19 -6.13 -1.52
CA CYS A 29 7.12 -7.22 -1.76
C CYS A 29 7.37 -8.00 -0.47
N VAL A 30 7.30 -9.32 -0.58
CA VAL A 30 7.68 -10.25 0.48
C VAL A 30 8.86 -11.05 -0.01
N ILE A 31 9.98 -11.00 0.71
CA ILE A 31 11.22 -11.69 0.33
C ILE A 31 11.51 -12.81 1.34
N GLN A 32 11.84 -13.98 0.84
CA GLN A 32 12.13 -15.16 1.65
C GLN A 32 13.17 -16.06 1.01
N ALA A 33 13.84 -16.86 1.82
CA ALA A 33 14.68 -17.94 1.35
C ALA A 33 13.84 -19.19 1.05
N ASN A 34 14.18 -19.85 -0.05
CA ASN A 34 13.74 -21.20 -0.36
C ASN A 34 14.95 -22.13 -0.28
N THR A 35 14.95 -23.04 0.66
CA THR A 35 16.02 -24.01 0.82
C THR A 35 15.75 -25.21 -0.07
N LYS A 36 16.58 -25.42 -1.08
CA LYS A 36 16.60 -26.67 -1.84
C LYS A 36 17.38 -27.71 -1.02
N ARG A 37 16.65 -28.65 -0.40
CA ARG A 37 17.27 -29.72 0.37
C ARG A 37 17.84 -30.78 -0.55
N HIS A 38 19.13 -31.01 -0.46
CA HIS A 38 19.76 -32.20 -1.05
C HIS A 38 19.69 -33.35 -0.04
N ILE A 39 18.85 -34.37 -0.35
CA ILE A 39 18.58 -35.50 0.57
C ILE A 39 19.86 -36.29 0.87
N LEU A 40 20.77 -36.41 -0.08
CA LEU A 40 21.99 -37.20 0.06
C LEU A 40 23.22 -36.40 0.54
N THR A 41 23.15 -35.08 0.47
CA THR A 41 24.25 -34.18 0.85
C THR A 41 23.66 -32.91 1.53
N PRO A 42 23.25 -33.01 2.82
CA PRO A 42 22.66 -31.89 3.55
C PRO A 42 23.53 -30.64 3.60
N ASP A 43 24.86 -30.79 3.55
CA ASP A 43 25.81 -29.69 3.55
C ASP A 43 25.84 -28.90 2.23
N LEU A 44 25.19 -29.42 1.17
CA LEU A 44 25.03 -28.76 -0.13
C LEU A 44 23.62 -28.15 -0.32
N ASN A 45 22.93 -27.83 0.78
CA ASN A 45 21.65 -27.11 0.70
C ASN A 45 21.87 -25.76 0.03
N GLU A 46 21.26 -25.56 -1.12
CA GLU A 46 21.27 -24.28 -1.82
C GLU A 46 20.14 -23.38 -1.29
N ILE A 47 20.51 -22.17 -0.94
CA ILE A 47 19.54 -21.11 -0.59
C ILE A 47 19.28 -20.27 -1.84
N GLU A 48 18.04 -20.28 -2.28
CA GLU A 48 17.52 -19.42 -3.34
C GLU A 48 16.63 -18.34 -2.72
N VAL A 49 16.98 -17.06 -2.87
CA VAL A 49 16.16 -15.95 -2.38
C VAL A 49 15.12 -15.60 -3.42
N LYS A 50 13.88 -15.49 -3.01
CA LYS A 50 12.75 -15.15 -3.88
C LYS A 50 11.86 -14.05 -3.29
N ALA A 51 11.29 -13.28 -4.20
CA ALA A 51 10.39 -12.19 -3.87
C ALA A 51 9.00 -12.40 -4.47
N TYR A 52 7.98 -12.06 -3.68
CA TYR A 52 6.58 -12.28 -4.06
C TYR A 52 5.73 -11.05 -3.81
N SER A 53 4.75 -10.86 -4.69
CA SER A 53 3.69 -9.88 -4.50
C SER A 53 2.71 -10.32 -3.41
N ARG A 54 1.83 -9.41 -3.01
CA ARG A 54 0.72 -9.71 -2.08
C ARG A 54 -0.14 -10.92 -2.48
N THR A 55 -0.22 -11.22 -3.76
CA THR A 55 -1.03 -12.33 -4.30
C THR A 55 -0.21 -13.57 -4.61
N GLY A 56 1.07 -13.61 -4.20
CA GLY A 56 1.97 -14.74 -4.41
C GLY A 56 2.60 -14.80 -5.81
N LYS A 57 2.45 -13.75 -6.64
CA LYS A 57 3.12 -13.67 -7.92
C LYS A 57 4.58 -13.28 -7.70
N GLU A 58 5.51 -14.01 -8.28
CA GLU A 58 6.95 -13.76 -8.18
C GLU A 58 7.35 -12.48 -8.91
N TRP A 59 8.19 -11.66 -8.25
CA TRP A 59 8.88 -10.53 -8.84
C TRP A 59 10.20 -10.97 -9.45
N LYS A 60 10.42 -10.72 -10.75
CA LYS A 60 11.59 -11.23 -11.48
C LYS A 60 12.59 -10.15 -11.85
N ASN A 61 12.17 -8.88 -11.89
CA ASN A 61 13.04 -7.78 -12.31
C ASN A 61 13.62 -7.01 -11.11
N ILE A 62 14.04 -7.73 -10.08
CA ILE A 62 14.67 -7.17 -8.86
C ILE A 62 15.84 -8.06 -8.38
N GLN A 63 16.54 -8.70 -9.32
CA GLN A 63 17.60 -9.65 -8.96
C GLN A 63 18.72 -9.01 -8.13
N HIS A 64 19.05 -7.75 -8.38
CA HIS A 64 20.03 -6.98 -7.61
C HIS A 64 19.71 -6.93 -6.11
N ILE A 65 18.42 -6.79 -5.73
CA ILE A 65 17.99 -6.83 -4.33
C ILE A 65 18.10 -8.24 -3.75
N LEU A 66 17.78 -9.27 -4.54
CA LEU A 66 17.86 -10.66 -4.09
C LEU A 66 19.30 -11.11 -3.87
N ASP A 67 20.21 -10.69 -4.75
CA ASP A 67 21.65 -10.97 -4.64
C ASP A 67 22.25 -10.26 -3.42
N GLU A 68 21.85 -9.02 -3.18
CA GLU A 68 22.26 -8.21 -2.03
C GLU A 68 21.81 -8.84 -0.69
N LEU A 69 20.59 -9.39 -0.64
CA LEU A 69 20.03 -10.01 0.55
C LEU A 69 20.46 -11.48 0.76
N LEU A 70 21.16 -12.10 -0.18
CA LEU A 70 21.60 -13.50 -0.06
C LEU A 70 22.44 -13.77 1.19
N PRO A 71 23.42 -12.92 1.59
CA PRO A 71 24.16 -13.10 2.84
C PRO A 71 23.28 -13.05 4.09
N PHE A 72 22.29 -12.18 4.12
CA PHE A 72 21.30 -12.10 5.20
C PHE A 72 20.52 -13.42 5.32
N PHE A 73 19.97 -13.94 4.22
CA PHE A 73 19.20 -15.17 4.23
C PHE A 73 20.04 -16.43 4.47
N LYS A 74 21.34 -16.40 4.20
CA LYS A 74 22.26 -17.48 4.63
C LYS A 74 22.37 -17.56 6.15
N LYS A 75 22.30 -16.44 6.85
CA LYS A 75 22.33 -16.37 8.32
C LYS A 75 20.94 -16.61 8.94
N HIS A 76 19.88 -16.18 8.24
CA HIS A 76 18.51 -16.16 8.73
C HIS A 76 17.51 -16.78 7.72
N PRO A 77 17.64 -18.09 7.42
CA PRO A 77 16.88 -18.74 6.34
C PRO A 77 15.37 -18.82 6.59
N ASP A 78 14.92 -18.74 7.85
CA ASP A 78 13.51 -18.84 8.24
C ASP A 78 12.81 -17.46 8.34
N VAL A 79 13.58 -16.39 8.11
CA VAL A 79 13.02 -15.03 8.11
C VAL A 79 12.32 -14.76 6.79
N VAL A 80 11.19 -14.09 6.87
CA VAL A 80 10.45 -13.52 5.75
C VAL A 80 10.43 -12.00 5.94
N LEU A 81 11.04 -11.25 5.04
CA LEU A 81 11.01 -9.78 5.04
C LEU A 81 9.75 -9.29 4.35
N ASP A 82 9.04 -8.34 4.96
CA ASP A 82 7.84 -7.69 4.44
C ASP A 82 8.12 -6.21 4.20
N GLY A 83 8.01 -5.77 2.96
CA GLY A 83 8.37 -4.41 2.57
C GLY A 83 7.64 -3.94 1.33
N GLU A 84 8.13 -2.83 0.78
CA GLU A 84 7.63 -2.20 -0.43
C GLU A 84 8.77 -2.02 -1.44
N LEU A 85 8.53 -2.36 -2.70
CA LEU A 85 9.38 -1.92 -3.81
C LEU A 85 9.05 -0.47 -4.09
N TYR A 86 9.99 0.40 -3.85
CA TYR A 86 9.79 1.85 -3.83
C TYR A 86 11.08 2.59 -4.16
N ASN A 87 10.97 3.84 -4.52
CA ASN A 87 12.07 4.79 -4.56
C ASN A 87 11.48 6.18 -4.30
N HIS A 88 12.00 6.88 -3.32
CA HIS A 88 11.46 8.19 -2.92
C HIS A 88 11.64 9.27 -3.99
N ASP A 89 12.67 9.19 -4.81
CA ASP A 89 12.89 10.09 -5.95
C ASP A 89 11.83 9.91 -7.05
N LEU A 90 11.15 8.76 -7.06
CA LEU A 90 10.04 8.43 -7.96
C LEU A 90 8.67 8.50 -7.27
N ARG A 91 8.54 9.15 -6.11
CA ARG A 91 7.29 9.22 -5.34
C ARG A 91 6.10 9.76 -6.15
N ASP A 92 6.37 10.67 -7.09
CA ASP A 92 5.36 11.23 -7.99
C ASP A 92 5.19 10.41 -9.30
N ASP A 93 5.86 9.26 -9.41
CA ASP A 93 5.84 8.39 -10.60
C ASP A 93 5.67 6.90 -10.26
N PHE A 94 4.61 6.60 -9.51
CA PHE A 94 4.26 5.23 -9.14
C PHE A 94 4.16 4.28 -10.35
N GLU A 95 3.69 4.77 -11.51
CA GLU A 95 3.59 3.96 -12.71
C GLU A 95 4.95 3.50 -13.23
N LYS A 96 6.00 4.30 -13.04
CA LYS A 96 7.37 3.93 -13.39
C LYS A 96 7.84 2.73 -12.56
N ILE A 97 7.65 2.77 -11.24
CA ILE A 97 8.00 1.65 -10.34
C ILE A 97 7.26 0.39 -10.77
N ILE A 98 5.94 0.48 -10.99
CA ILE A 98 5.14 -0.66 -11.45
C ILE A 98 5.66 -1.22 -12.77
N SER A 99 5.98 -0.35 -13.74
CA SER A 99 6.44 -0.77 -15.06
C SER A 99 7.74 -1.57 -14.99
N LEU A 100 8.64 -1.20 -14.07
CA LEU A 100 9.91 -1.88 -13.84
C LEU A 100 9.70 -3.26 -13.21
N VAL A 101 9.00 -3.32 -12.07
CA VAL A 101 8.92 -4.53 -11.25
C VAL A 101 7.99 -5.61 -11.81
N ARG A 102 7.00 -5.24 -12.64
CA ARG A 102 6.04 -6.20 -13.22
C ARG A 102 6.59 -7.03 -14.38
N LYS A 103 7.77 -6.73 -14.91
CA LYS A 103 8.35 -7.47 -16.03
C LYS A 103 8.65 -8.91 -15.65
N GLN A 104 8.01 -9.85 -16.35
CA GLN A 104 8.15 -11.28 -16.09
C GLN A 104 9.28 -11.94 -16.91
N LYS A 105 9.70 -11.28 -17.99
CA LYS A 105 10.83 -11.65 -18.83
C LYS A 105 11.68 -10.40 -19.06
N PRO A 106 12.40 -9.92 -18.03
CA PRO A 106 13.20 -8.71 -18.16
C PRO A 106 14.36 -8.95 -19.12
N THR A 107 14.65 -7.93 -19.93
CA THR A 107 15.88 -7.84 -20.71
C THR A 107 17.03 -7.35 -19.82
N LEU A 108 18.26 -7.36 -20.32
CA LEU A 108 19.42 -6.77 -19.62
C LEU A 108 19.24 -5.28 -19.37
N VAL A 109 18.59 -4.57 -20.31
CA VAL A 109 18.27 -3.14 -20.16
C VAL A 109 17.25 -2.93 -19.04
N ASP A 110 16.20 -3.77 -18.99
CA ASP A 110 15.19 -3.71 -17.93
C ASP A 110 15.80 -3.98 -16.55
N ALA A 111 16.71 -4.95 -16.46
CA ALA A 111 17.39 -5.28 -15.21
C ALA A 111 18.33 -4.15 -14.75
N HIS A 112 19.06 -3.53 -15.69
CA HIS A 112 19.91 -2.38 -15.39
C HIS A 112 19.07 -1.18 -14.90
N GLU A 113 17.97 -0.88 -15.57
CA GLU A 113 17.07 0.22 -15.17
C GLU A 113 16.44 -0.04 -13.79
N ALA A 114 15.98 -1.28 -13.54
CA ALA A 114 15.46 -1.67 -12.23
C ALA A 114 16.49 -1.52 -11.12
N ARG A 115 17.76 -1.87 -11.39
CA ARG A 115 18.87 -1.69 -10.42
C ARG A 115 19.05 -0.23 -10.04
N LEU A 116 18.95 0.69 -10.98
CA LEU A 116 19.13 2.13 -10.74
C LEU A 116 17.96 2.78 -10.00
N LEU A 117 16.75 2.25 -10.21
CA LEU A 117 15.51 2.95 -9.85
C LEU A 117 14.63 2.21 -8.83
N THR A 118 14.95 0.98 -8.45
CA THR A 118 14.10 0.21 -7.54
C THR A 118 14.87 -0.18 -6.27
N GLN A 119 14.30 0.17 -5.13
CA GLN A 119 14.78 -0.22 -3.80
C GLN A 119 13.72 -1.09 -3.11
N PHE A 120 14.16 -1.91 -2.14
CA PHE A 120 13.29 -2.63 -1.22
C PHE A 120 13.30 -1.93 0.14
N HIS A 121 12.18 -1.34 0.52
CA HIS A 121 11.99 -0.69 1.81
C HIS A 121 11.33 -1.67 2.77
N CYS A 122 12.11 -2.22 3.70
CA CYS A 122 11.68 -3.21 4.68
C CYS A 122 11.01 -2.51 5.87
N TYR A 123 9.78 -2.85 6.18
CA TYR A 123 9.01 -2.27 7.28
C TYR A 123 8.52 -3.28 8.33
N ASP A 124 8.68 -4.57 8.09
CA ASP A 124 8.33 -5.62 9.06
C ASP A 124 8.99 -6.96 8.66
N MET A 125 8.95 -7.93 9.54
CA MET A 125 9.39 -9.29 9.26
C MET A 125 8.47 -10.32 9.92
N TYR A 126 8.60 -11.55 9.46
CA TYR A 126 8.00 -12.72 10.09
C TYR A 126 9.03 -13.85 10.12
N SER A 127 9.05 -14.60 11.21
CA SER A 127 9.73 -15.89 11.30
C SER A 127 8.93 -16.80 12.25
N PRO A 128 8.77 -18.10 11.93
CA PRO A 128 8.11 -19.04 12.82
C PRO A 128 8.79 -19.13 14.20
N ASP A 129 10.12 -19.00 14.22
CA ASP A 129 10.95 -19.15 15.41
C ASP A 129 11.16 -17.82 16.16
N PHE A 130 10.69 -16.70 15.60
CA PHE A 130 10.83 -15.36 16.16
C PHE A 130 9.47 -14.66 16.27
N ASP A 131 8.55 -15.26 17.05
CA ASP A 131 7.18 -14.77 17.24
C ASP A 131 7.11 -13.65 18.31
N HIS A 132 7.76 -12.52 18.03
CA HIS A 132 7.82 -11.35 18.90
C HIS A 132 6.86 -10.24 18.49
N ASN A 133 6.66 -9.26 19.40
CA ASN A 133 5.95 -8.03 19.11
C ASN A 133 6.70 -7.16 18.12
N PHE A 134 6.02 -6.17 17.55
CA PHE A 134 6.54 -5.33 16.47
C PHE A 134 7.87 -4.65 16.83
N ASN A 135 7.99 -4.05 18.01
CA ASN A 135 9.21 -3.35 18.43
C ASN A 135 10.47 -4.25 18.36
N VAL A 136 10.36 -5.52 18.77
CA VAL A 136 11.51 -6.45 18.73
C VAL A 136 11.83 -6.86 17.30
N ARG A 137 10.82 -6.99 16.44
CA ARG A 137 11.03 -7.28 15.01
C ARG A 137 11.63 -6.10 14.28
N ASP A 138 11.20 -4.89 14.59
CA ASP A 138 11.71 -3.64 14.04
C ASP A 138 13.17 -3.43 14.43
N GLU A 139 13.50 -3.61 15.71
CA GLU A 139 14.89 -3.57 16.20
C GLU A 139 15.78 -4.59 15.49
N PHE A 140 15.30 -5.82 15.28
CA PHE A 140 16.03 -6.83 14.54
C PHE A 140 16.31 -6.41 13.09
N ILE A 141 15.32 -5.85 12.40
CA ILE A 141 15.47 -5.35 11.03
C ILE A 141 16.50 -4.23 10.99
N MET A 142 16.40 -3.25 11.89
CA MET A 142 17.32 -2.13 11.99
C MET A 142 18.76 -2.62 12.18
N GLN A 143 19.00 -3.55 13.09
CA GLN A 143 20.34 -4.10 13.35
C GLN A 143 20.90 -4.96 12.21
N ALA A 144 20.04 -5.63 11.45
CA ALA A 144 20.45 -6.61 10.46
C ALA A 144 20.52 -6.06 9.02
N ILE A 145 19.87 -4.92 8.75
CA ILE A 145 19.71 -4.38 7.40
C ILE A 145 20.23 -2.95 7.30
N ASP A 146 20.02 -2.11 8.32
CA ASP A 146 20.29 -0.68 8.21
C ASP A 146 21.78 -0.37 7.92
N GLY A 147 22.02 0.40 6.85
CA GLY A 147 23.35 0.81 6.41
C GLY A 147 24.21 -0.29 5.80
N GLU A 148 23.75 -1.55 5.75
CA GLU A 148 24.51 -2.69 5.22
C GLU A 148 24.35 -2.90 3.71
N PHE A 149 23.27 -2.33 3.13
CA PHE A 149 22.86 -2.61 1.75
C PHE A 149 22.63 -1.32 0.94
N GLU A 150 22.86 -1.42 -0.38
CA GLU A 150 22.70 -0.30 -1.32
C GLU A 150 21.23 -0.11 -1.75
N HIS A 151 20.51 -1.22 -1.95
CA HIS A 151 19.17 -1.23 -2.52
C HIS A 151 18.11 -1.72 -1.54
N THR A 152 18.51 -2.08 -0.33
CA THR A 152 17.61 -2.48 0.75
C THR A 152 17.71 -1.48 1.89
N VAL A 153 16.59 -0.87 2.23
CA VAL A 153 16.48 0.22 3.21
C VAL A 153 15.46 -0.17 4.28
N THR A 154 15.72 0.20 5.51
CA THR A 154 14.72 0.11 6.59
C THR A 154 13.77 1.31 6.52
N VAL A 155 12.53 1.13 6.96
CA VAL A 155 11.56 2.22 7.03
C VAL A 155 11.59 2.83 8.42
N ASP A 156 11.78 4.14 8.50
CA ASP A 156 11.79 4.88 9.75
C ASP A 156 10.55 4.60 10.59
N THR A 157 10.76 4.32 11.87
CA THR A 157 9.71 3.95 12.81
C THR A 157 9.80 4.81 14.05
N GLU A 158 8.70 5.52 14.37
CA GLU A 158 8.62 6.37 15.57
C GLU A 158 7.55 5.84 16.52
N GLU A 159 7.81 5.87 17.83
CA GLU A 159 6.79 5.58 18.84
C GLU A 159 5.94 6.81 19.08
N VAL A 160 4.61 6.64 19.10
CA VAL A 160 3.63 7.72 19.31
C VAL A 160 2.73 7.41 20.49
N PHE A 161 2.40 8.43 21.27
CA PHE A 161 1.78 8.27 22.58
C PHE A 161 0.30 8.59 22.61
N ASP A 162 -0.19 9.35 21.64
CA ASP A 162 -1.60 9.70 21.48
C ASP A 162 -1.94 10.03 20.02
N MET A 163 -3.20 10.40 19.77
CA MET A 163 -3.68 10.72 18.44
C MET A 163 -3.12 12.05 17.91
N GLU A 164 -2.80 13.00 18.79
CA GLU A 164 -2.26 14.31 18.40
C GLU A 164 -0.81 14.16 17.94
N ASP A 165 -0.03 13.40 18.69
CA ASP A 165 1.33 13.03 18.32
C ASP A 165 1.36 12.26 16.98
N ALA A 166 0.48 11.27 16.80
CA ALA A 166 0.34 10.55 15.53
C ALA A 166 -0.04 11.46 14.36
N LYS A 167 -0.87 12.48 14.58
CA LYS A 167 -1.22 13.48 13.57
C LYS A 167 -0.04 14.36 13.19
N LYS A 168 0.79 14.74 14.15
CA LYS A 168 2.00 15.52 13.91
C LYS A 168 2.92 14.78 12.94
N TYR A 169 3.29 13.54 13.25
CA TYR A 169 4.12 12.71 12.36
C TYR A 169 3.44 12.46 11.00
N HIS A 170 2.11 12.34 10.98
CA HIS A 170 1.38 12.20 9.72
C HIS A 170 1.53 13.43 8.82
N VAL A 171 1.43 14.63 9.38
CA VAL A 171 1.65 15.89 8.65
C VAL A 171 3.10 15.99 8.15
N GLU A 172 4.08 15.60 8.97
CA GLU A 172 5.49 15.53 8.58
C GLU A 172 5.72 14.57 7.41
N ASN A 173 5.13 13.36 7.46
CA ASN A 173 5.22 12.39 6.37
C ASN A 173 4.60 12.93 5.06
N LEU A 174 3.47 13.62 5.14
CA LEU A 174 2.86 14.27 3.97
C LEU A 174 3.76 15.39 3.42
N ALA A 175 4.37 16.21 4.28
CA ALA A 175 5.28 17.28 3.88
C ALA A 175 6.56 16.74 3.21
N LEU A 176 7.01 15.54 3.59
CA LEU A 176 8.11 14.82 2.96
C LEU A 176 7.70 14.16 1.63
N GLY A 177 6.42 14.17 1.25
CA GLY A 177 5.92 13.61 0.00
C GLY A 177 5.53 12.13 0.06
N TYR A 178 5.34 11.57 1.24
CA TYR A 178 4.78 10.21 1.39
C TYR A 178 3.25 10.21 1.21
N GLU A 179 2.68 9.06 0.86
CA GLU A 179 1.24 8.86 0.65
C GLU A 179 0.40 9.11 1.93
N GLY A 180 1.04 9.17 3.08
CA GLY A 180 0.46 9.27 4.41
C GLY A 180 1.27 8.49 5.42
N SER A 181 0.59 7.86 6.39
CA SER A 181 1.26 7.10 7.43
C SER A 181 0.63 5.73 7.68
N ILE A 182 1.42 4.81 8.21
CA ILE A 182 0.99 3.53 8.75
C ILE A 182 1.15 3.57 10.26
N VAL A 183 0.05 3.38 10.99
CA VAL A 183 0.04 3.25 12.45
C VAL A 183 0.02 1.76 12.79
N ARG A 184 0.95 1.34 13.64
CA ARG A 184 1.14 -0.05 14.08
C ARG A 184 0.98 -0.18 15.59
N LEU A 185 0.18 -1.13 16.03
CA LEU A 185 0.17 -1.54 17.43
C LEU A 185 1.32 -2.53 17.68
N ASN A 186 1.90 -2.46 18.88
CA ASN A 186 2.97 -3.38 19.29
C ASN A 186 2.43 -4.79 19.54
N THR A 187 2.22 -5.52 18.45
CA THR A 187 1.66 -6.89 18.48
C THR A 187 2.47 -7.83 17.60
N LYS A 188 2.26 -9.12 17.77
CA LYS A 188 2.80 -10.16 16.91
C LYS A 188 2.38 -9.96 15.44
N TYR A 189 3.21 -10.44 14.51
CA TYR A 189 2.91 -10.39 13.08
C TYR A 189 1.66 -11.22 12.75
N GLN A 190 0.75 -10.67 11.92
CA GLN A 190 -0.48 -11.36 11.53
C GLN A 190 -0.58 -11.44 10.01
N GLN A 191 -0.62 -12.64 9.46
CA GLN A 191 -0.72 -12.87 8.00
C GLN A 191 -2.13 -12.62 7.44
N LYS A 192 -2.86 -11.67 8.00
CA LYS A 192 -4.22 -11.30 7.62
C LYS A 192 -4.44 -9.79 7.71
N ARG A 193 -5.62 -9.35 7.32
CA ARG A 193 -6.06 -7.98 7.62
C ARG A 193 -6.28 -7.83 9.13
N SER A 194 -5.64 -6.84 9.73
CA SER A 194 -5.65 -6.65 11.18
C SER A 194 -5.84 -5.19 11.57
N HIS A 195 -6.56 -4.96 12.66
CA HIS A 195 -6.63 -3.65 13.31
C HIS A 195 -5.33 -3.25 14.01
N SER A 196 -4.37 -4.16 14.13
CA SER A 196 -3.02 -3.84 14.62
C SER A 196 -2.19 -3.06 13.59
N LEU A 197 -2.64 -3.03 12.32
CA LEU A 197 -2.05 -2.21 11.26
C LEU A 197 -3.12 -1.30 10.69
N ARG A 198 -2.89 0.00 10.70
CA ARG A 198 -3.86 1.02 10.27
C ARG A 198 -3.22 2.02 9.34
N LYS A 199 -3.93 2.40 8.30
CA LYS A 199 -3.51 3.46 7.39
C LYS A 199 -4.13 4.79 7.80
N PHE A 200 -3.30 5.79 7.88
CA PHE A 200 -3.66 7.18 8.06
C PHE A 200 -3.44 7.88 6.71
N LYS A 201 -4.51 8.27 6.07
CA LYS A 201 -4.52 8.96 4.77
C LYS A 201 -5.53 10.08 4.84
N ASP A 202 -5.15 11.21 4.31
CA ASP A 202 -6.08 12.29 4.06
C ASP A 202 -6.74 12.10 2.69
N PHE A 203 -8.01 12.46 2.61
CA PHE A 203 -8.75 12.55 1.36
C PHE A 203 -9.17 14.00 1.18
N SER A 204 -8.93 14.51 0.00
CA SER A 204 -9.43 15.83 -0.40
C SER A 204 -10.84 15.70 -0.94
N ASP A 205 -11.65 16.70 -0.72
CA ASP A 205 -12.95 16.86 -1.35
C ASP A 205 -12.81 17.77 -2.59
N ALA A 206 -13.52 17.43 -3.65
CA ALA A 206 -13.68 18.28 -4.82
C ALA A 206 -15.09 18.11 -5.37
N GLU A 207 -15.44 18.95 -6.35
CA GLU A 207 -16.74 18.94 -7.01
C GLU A 207 -16.58 18.71 -8.50
N ALA A 208 -17.54 17.99 -9.07
CA ALA A 208 -17.63 17.76 -10.50
C ALA A 208 -19.07 17.53 -10.92
N THR A 209 -19.36 17.68 -12.19
CA THR A 209 -20.69 17.46 -12.76
C THR A 209 -20.86 15.99 -13.13
N ILE A 210 -22.01 15.40 -12.81
CA ILE A 210 -22.36 14.04 -13.21
C ILE A 210 -22.81 14.07 -14.67
N VAL A 211 -22.01 13.51 -15.57
CA VAL A 211 -22.26 13.49 -17.02
C VAL A 211 -22.71 12.13 -17.55
N GLY A 212 -22.58 11.07 -16.72
CA GLY A 212 -22.97 9.74 -17.09
C GLY A 212 -22.93 8.77 -15.90
N TYR A 213 -23.23 7.51 -16.19
CA TYR A 213 -23.16 6.44 -15.19
C TYR A 213 -22.87 5.08 -15.85
N LEU A 214 -22.49 4.12 -15.03
CA LEU A 214 -22.38 2.72 -15.41
C LEU A 214 -23.07 1.84 -14.37
N ASP A 215 -23.74 0.80 -14.86
CA ASP A 215 -24.40 -0.20 -14.02
C ASP A 215 -23.38 -1.07 -13.26
N GLY A 216 -23.78 -1.57 -12.13
CA GLY A 216 -23.04 -2.57 -11.37
C GLY A 216 -22.95 -3.91 -12.14
N LYS A 217 -21.82 -4.61 -11.94
CA LYS A 217 -21.57 -5.92 -12.61
C LYS A 217 -21.55 -7.07 -11.60
N GLY A 218 -21.88 -8.27 -12.06
CA GLY A 218 -21.87 -9.49 -11.24
C GLY A 218 -22.84 -9.39 -10.06
N LYS A 219 -22.37 -9.51 -8.84
CA LYS A 219 -23.21 -9.42 -7.61
C LYS A 219 -23.91 -8.05 -7.43
N ARG A 220 -23.48 -7.04 -8.18
CA ARG A 220 -24.03 -5.67 -8.13
C ARG A 220 -24.95 -5.34 -9.31
N THR A 221 -25.33 -6.33 -10.13
CA THR A 221 -26.31 -6.15 -11.23
C THR A 221 -27.61 -5.56 -10.68
N GLY A 222 -28.18 -4.58 -11.38
CA GLY A 222 -29.37 -3.84 -10.92
C GLY A 222 -29.10 -2.75 -9.87
N THR A 223 -27.84 -2.38 -9.68
CA THR A 223 -27.45 -1.25 -8.83
C THR A 223 -26.54 -0.28 -9.58
N LEU A 224 -26.40 0.94 -9.09
CA LEU A 224 -25.43 1.88 -9.63
C LEU A 224 -24.00 1.34 -9.40
N GLY A 225 -23.24 1.20 -10.46
CA GLY A 225 -21.83 0.81 -10.42
C GLY A 225 -20.92 1.99 -10.11
N LYS A 226 -21.02 3.04 -10.93
CA LYS A 226 -20.31 4.32 -10.74
C LYS A 226 -20.95 5.44 -11.57
N PHE A 227 -20.78 6.66 -11.12
CA PHE A 227 -21.01 7.83 -11.94
C PHE A 227 -19.81 8.06 -12.87
N ILE A 228 -20.05 8.69 -14.02
CA ILE A 228 -19.04 9.37 -14.82
C ILE A 228 -19.17 10.83 -14.49
N MET A 229 -18.11 11.43 -13.98
CA MET A 229 -18.11 12.83 -13.56
C MET A 229 -17.10 13.60 -14.41
N GLN A 230 -17.38 14.87 -14.67
CA GLN A 230 -16.53 15.79 -15.39
C GLN A 230 -16.18 16.97 -14.49
N ASP A 231 -14.89 17.24 -14.31
CA ASP A 231 -14.39 18.39 -13.56
C ASP A 231 -14.46 19.69 -14.38
N ASP A 232 -14.09 20.80 -13.74
CA ASP A 232 -14.13 22.13 -14.38
C ASP A 232 -13.05 22.31 -15.48
N GLU A 233 -12.08 21.39 -15.52
CA GLU A 233 -11.03 21.34 -16.57
C GLU A 233 -11.49 20.48 -17.78
N GLY A 234 -12.67 19.84 -17.70
CA GLY A 234 -13.23 18.97 -18.73
C GLY A 234 -12.74 17.52 -18.66
N ASN A 235 -11.99 17.12 -17.62
CA ASN A 235 -11.52 15.75 -17.46
C ASN A 235 -12.67 14.86 -16.97
N GLU A 236 -12.93 13.77 -17.69
CA GLU A 236 -13.92 12.76 -17.29
C GLU A 236 -13.26 11.64 -16.47
N PHE A 237 -13.92 11.23 -15.42
CA PHE A 237 -13.45 10.14 -14.55
C PHE A 237 -14.62 9.34 -13.96
N GLY A 238 -14.34 8.05 -13.65
CA GLY A 238 -15.32 7.19 -13.02
C GLY A 238 -15.29 7.33 -11.49
N CYS A 239 -16.43 7.68 -10.90
CA CYS A 239 -16.59 7.93 -9.47
C CYS A 239 -17.63 6.97 -8.85
N PRO A 240 -17.22 5.83 -8.28
CA PRO A 240 -18.14 4.93 -7.61
C PRO A 240 -18.70 5.56 -6.32
N PRO A 241 -19.90 5.17 -5.87
CA PRO A 241 -20.44 5.59 -4.59
C PRO A 241 -19.50 5.25 -3.43
N GLY A 242 -19.36 6.19 -2.49
CA GLY A 242 -18.50 6.06 -1.32
C GLY A 242 -19.02 5.05 -0.30
N LYS A 243 -18.30 4.95 0.82
CA LYS A 243 -18.75 4.15 1.97
C LYS A 243 -20.01 4.77 2.58
N GLY A 244 -20.97 3.92 2.95
CA GLY A 244 -22.24 4.35 3.55
C GLY A 244 -23.46 4.05 2.70
N TYR A 245 -23.30 3.84 1.40
CA TYR A 245 -24.39 3.40 0.52
C TYR A 245 -24.54 1.88 0.56
N THR A 246 -25.75 1.42 0.92
CA THR A 246 -26.11 -0.01 0.85
C THR A 246 -26.47 -0.42 -0.58
N TYR A 247 -26.55 -1.73 -0.85
CA TYR A 247 -27.03 -2.22 -2.15
C TYR A 247 -28.43 -1.69 -2.49
N LYS A 248 -29.30 -1.52 -1.48
CA LYS A 248 -30.64 -0.96 -1.65
C LYS A 248 -30.57 0.50 -2.08
N ASP A 249 -29.70 1.30 -1.45
CA ASP A 249 -29.50 2.70 -1.82
C ASP A 249 -29.01 2.84 -3.26
N LEU A 250 -28.06 1.96 -3.65
CA LEU A 250 -27.51 1.96 -5.01
C LEU A 250 -28.53 1.53 -6.08
N ALA A 251 -29.49 0.66 -5.74
CA ALA A 251 -30.61 0.31 -6.62
C ALA A 251 -31.54 1.50 -6.79
N ILE A 252 -31.92 2.17 -5.68
CA ILE A 252 -32.76 3.39 -5.70
C ILE A 252 -32.07 4.52 -6.49
N MET A 253 -30.75 4.69 -6.34
CA MET A 253 -29.98 5.67 -7.12
C MET A 253 -30.04 5.38 -8.62
N LEU A 254 -29.96 4.10 -9.02
CA LEU A 254 -30.04 3.69 -10.42
C LEU A 254 -31.47 3.91 -10.98
N GLU A 255 -32.50 3.55 -10.24
CA GLU A 255 -33.91 3.79 -10.62
C GLU A 255 -34.20 5.28 -10.83
N ASN A 256 -33.60 6.15 -10.02
CA ASN A 256 -33.76 7.59 -10.06
C ASN A 256 -32.59 8.32 -10.71
N ILE A 257 -31.85 7.65 -11.58
CA ILE A 257 -30.60 8.16 -12.14
C ILE A 257 -30.77 9.53 -12.84
N HIS A 258 -31.92 9.78 -13.43
CA HIS A 258 -32.26 11.05 -14.10
C HIS A 258 -32.15 12.26 -13.16
N GLN A 259 -32.32 12.08 -11.84
CA GLN A 259 -32.20 13.14 -10.84
C GLN A 259 -30.75 13.51 -10.55
N TYR A 260 -29.83 12.64 -10.89
CA TYR A 260 -28.39 12.86 -10.70
C TYR A 260 -27.70 13.45 -11.93
N MET A 261 -28.23 13.17 -13.11
CA MET A 261 -27.63 13.63 -14.38
C MET A 261 -27.62 15.15 -14.47
N GLY A 262 -26.46 15.70 -14.82
CA GLY A 262 -26.21 17.14 -14.92
C GLY A 262 -26.03 17.86 -13.57
N GLN A 263 -26.19 17.16 -12.43
CA GLN A 263 -26.01 17.76 -11.12
C GLN A 263 -24.54 17.86 -10.72
N ARG A 264 -24.21 18.92 -9.98
CA ARG A 264 -22.92 19.03 -9.27
C ARG A 264 -22.93 18.09 -8.07
N ALA A 265 -21.84 17.41 -7.87
CA ALA A 265 -21.66 16.50 -6.76
C ALA A 265 -20.29 16.65 -6.11
N THR A 266 -20.25 16.50 -4.80
CA THR A 266 -19.02 16.42 -4.04
C THR A 266 -18.52 14.98 -4.08
N PHE A 267 -17.23 14.80 -4.32
CA PHE A 267 -16.54 13.52 -4.23
C PHE A 267 -15.26 13.66 -3.41
N THR A 268 -14.82 12.57 -2.80
CA THR A 268 -13.54 12.50 -2.14
C THR A 268 -12.53 11.83 -3.06
N PHE A 269 -11.28 12.25 -3.04
CA PHE A 269 -10.20 11.61 -3.79
C PHE A 269 -8.92 11.66 -2.97
N PHE A 270 -7.95 10.82 -3.35
CA PHE A 270 -6.68 10.77 -2.66
C PHE A 270 -5.70 11.83 -3.20
N GLU A 271 -5.45 11.82 -4.50
CA GLU A 271 -4.56 12.76 -5.20
C GLU A 271 -4.92 12.84 -6.68
N ARG A 272 -4.34 13.77 -7.41
CA ARG A 272 -4.39 13.80 -8.87
C ARG A 272 -3.22 13.01 -9.47
N THR A 273 -3.48 12.29 -10.56
CA THR A 273 -2.42 11.65 -11.37
C THR A 273 -1.71 12.70 -12.23
N LYS A 274 -0.52 12.37 -12.77
CA LYS A 274 0.17 13.23 -13.76
C LYS A 274 -0.69 13.56 -14.98
N ALA A 275 -1.62 12.68 -15.35
CA ALA A 275 -2.58 12.88 -16.44
C ALA A 275 -3.81 13.73 -16.03
N GLY A 276 -3.81 14.35 -14.83
CA GLY A 276 -4.90 15.19 -14.34
C GLY A 276 -6.11 14.44 -13.79
N SER A 277 -6.14 13.10 -13.86
CA SER A 277 -7.25 12.29 -13.34
C SER A 277 -7.15 12.14 -11.82
N TYR A 278 -8.20 11.61 -11.19
CA TYR A 278 -8.30 11.44 -9.73
C TYR A 278 -7.99 10.00 -9.31
N ARG A 279 -7.15 9.82 -8.28
CA ARG A 279 -6.90 8.51 -7.65
C ARG A 279 -7.95 8.22 -6.60
N HIS A 280 -8.59 7.06 -6.71
CA HIS A 280 -9.62 6.57 -5.80
C HIS A 280 -10.78 7.55 -5.54
N PRO A 281 -11.37 8.16 -6.60
CA PRO A 281 -12.50 9.05 -6.40
C PRO A 281 -13.71 8.27 -5.88
N LEU A 282 -14.41 8.85 -4.91
CA LEU A 282 -15.62 8.27 -4.32
C LEU A 282 -16.70 9.35 -4.20
N PHE A 283 -17.87 9.11 -4.81
CA PHE A 283 -19.03 9.98 -4.69
C PHE A 283 -19.46 10.11 -3.22
N LYS A 284 -19.69 11.32 -2.76
CA LYS A 284 -20.09 11.65 -1.39
C LYS A 284 -21.56 12.08 -1.32
N CYS A 285 -21.96 13.10 -2.04
CA CYS A 285 -23.33 13.60 -2.09
C CYS A 285 -23.53 14.55 -3.28
N LEU A 286 -24.79 14.79 -3.65
CA LEU A 286 -25.13 15.92 -4.52
C LEU A 286 -24.86 17.23 -3.80
N ARG A 287 -24.43 18.25 -4.56
CA ARG A 287 -24.26 19.60 -4.07
C ARG A 287 -25.62 20.33 -4.24
N ASN A 288 -26.33 20.49 -3.15
CA ASN A 288 -27.49 21.35 -3.14
C ASN A 288 -27.02 22.76 -2.81
N TYR A 289 -27.04 23.65 -3.80
CA TYR A 289 -26.94 25.09 -3.53
C TYR A 289 -28.30 25.57 -3.13
N GLU A 290 -28.43 26.14 -1.94
CA GLU A 290 -29.56 27.02 -1.59
C GLU A 290 -29.39 28.35 -2.28
#